data_d03d41512c0492ea6db2e47ddfb7a6cb
#
_entry.id   d03d41512c0492ea6db2e47ddfb7a6cb
#
_cell.length_a   1.000
_cell.length_b   1.000
_cell.length_c   1.000
_cell.angle_alpha   90.00
_cell.angle_beta   90.00
_cell.angle_gamma   90.00
#
_symmetry.space_group_name_H-M   'P 1'
#
loop_
_entity.id
_entity.type
_entity.pdbx_description
1 polymer ?
#
loop_
_entity_poly.entity_id
_entity_poly.type
_entity_poly.pdbx_seq_one_letter_code
_entity_poly.pdbx_strand_id
1 'polypeptide(L)'
;MYSKLLTITTVLLLTIGAYAQSPIELAQRANNYFMAKWSDPTAPTNFKKYRPSNLWTRGVYYEGLMALNEVAPEARYMEYVDKWGAFHKWDVYGGKYTTVDADHQCCAQTYFARYNMVGGTEKYTTVQKNFDYQIAQGNTHHWTWIDAIQMAMPAYAMLTQITGDRKYLDYAIKSYLWTRDSCGGGLFNVKEGLWWRDKNFVPPYKESDGKNCYWSRGNGWVYAALCRTMSTLDKKDKYYKLLKKDYLAMTAALEKLQREDGFWNASLASQDYAGPELSGTSLFLYGMAWGVNNGLLKRSKYQPLLDKAWKACASCVHNDGFLGYVQGSGDRPASSQPCTYVREPDFDDYGLGCFLLGATEYCRSKK
;
A
#
# COMPACT_ATOMS: atom_id res chain seq x y z
N MET A 1 28.08 54.73 -52.90
CA MET A 1 27.00 53.71 -52.85
C MET A 1 27.48 52.56 -51.97
N TYR A 2 27.10 52.52 -50.69
CA TYR A 2 27.45 51.45 -49.78
C TYR A 2 26.20 50.59 -49.57
N SER A 3 26.27 49.34 -50.06
CA SER A 3 25.25 48.33 -49.84
C SER A 3 25.42 47.73 -48.44
N LYS A 4 24.44 47.89 -47.54
CA LYS A 4 24.39 47.20 -46.25
C LYS A 4 23.74 45.83 -46.43
N LEU A 5 24.52 44.74 -46.27
CA LEU A 5 24.04 43.42 -46.15
C LEU A 5 23.44 43.24 -44.75
N LEU A 6 22.15 42.94 -44.65
CA LEU A 6 21.44 42.62 -43.43
C LEU A 6 21.50 41.10 -43.24
N THR A 7 22.32 40.64 -42.29
CA THR A 7 22.39 39.21 -41.93
C THR A 7 21.27 38.92 -40.92
N ILE A 8 20.23 38.20 -41.35
CA ILE A 8 19.17 37.69 -40.47
C ILE A 8 19.66 36.40 -39.83
N THR A 9 19.99 36.45 -38.54
CA THR A 9 20.31 35.26 -37.73
C THR A 9 19.02 34.69 -37.22
N THR A 10 18.55 33.61 -37.81
CA THR A 10 17.38 32.84 -37.32
C THR A 10 17.82 32.05 -36.09
N VAL A 11 17.41 32.48 -34.90
CA VAL A 11 17.57 31.70 -33.66
C VAL A 11 16.50 30.63 -33.63
N LEU A 12 16.89 29.39 -33.86
CA LEU A 12 16.05 28.22 -33.70
C LEU A 12 15.91 27.93 -32.19
N LEU A 13 14.83 28.42 -31.57
CA LEU A 13 14.45 28.02 -30.21
C LEU A 13 13.99 26.57 -30.25
N LEU A 14 14.89 25.63 -29.95
CA LEU A 14 14.52 24.25 -29.58
C LEU A 14 13.79 24.30 -28.24
N THR A 15 12.48 24.36 -28.26
CA THR A 15 11.66 24.02 -27.11
C THR A 15 11.80 22.52 -26.85
N ILE A 16 12.74 22.14 -25.98
CA ILE A 16 12.76 20.82 -25.38
C ILE A 16 11.52 20.78 -24.48
N GLY A 17 10.41 20.29 -25.02
CA GLY A 17 9.25 19.95 -24.23
C GLY A 17 9.70 18.91 -23.22
N ALA A 18 9.74 19.26 -21.94
CA ALA A 18 9.92 18.29 -20.88
C ALA A 18 8.71 17.32 -20.96
N TYR A 19 8.89 16.20 -21.61
CA TYR A 19 7.90 15.12 -21.57
C TYR A 19 7.71 14.74 -20.11
N ALA A 20 6.51 14.98 -19.58
CA ALA A 20 6.17 14.53 -18.25
C ALA A 20 6.40 13.01 -18.20
N GLN A 21 7.30 12.57 -17.31
CA GLN A 21 7.61 11.14 -17.19
C GLN A 21 6.36 10.33 -16.91
N SER A 22 6.26 9.17 -17.55
CA SER A 22 5.13 8.26 -17.35
C SER A 22 5.11 7.74 -15.91
N PRO A 23 3.94 7.34 -15.38
CA PRO A 23 3.85 6.73 -14.06
C PRO A 23 4.78 5.54 -13.87
N ILE A 24 4.99 4.75 -14.91
CA ILE A 24 5.85 3.58 -14.88
C ILE A 24 7.33 3.96 -14.83
N GLU A 25 7.77 4.96 -15.60
CA GLU A 25 9.15 5.44 -15.53
C GLU A 25 9.52 6.00 -14.16
N LEU A 26 8.59 6.71 -13.51
CA LEU A 26 8.80 7.18 -12.13
C LEU A 26 8.84 6.02 -11.14
N ALA A 27 7.95 5.03 -11.30
CA ALA A 27 7.94 3.82 -10.47
C ALA A 27 9.24 3.03 -10.63
N GLN A 28 9.72 2.83 -11.86
CA GLN A 28 10.99 2.17 -12.13
C GLN A 28 12.18 2.95 -11.56
N ARG A 29 12.17 4.28 -11.66
CA ARG A 29 13.21 5.12 -11.08
C ARG A 29 13.29 4.95 -9.56
N ALA A 30 12.15 5.02 -8.86
CA ALA A 30 12.11 4.85 -7.42
C ALA A 30 12.53 3.43 -7.00
N ASN A 31 12.09 2.42 -7.74
CA ASN A 31 12.50 1.04 -7.51
C ASN A 31 13.99 0.82 -7.78
N ASN A 32 14.57 1.45 -8.81
CA ASN A 32 15.98 1.37 -9.11
C ASN A 32 16.86 1.98 -8.01
N TYR A 33 16.44 3.11 -7.46
CA TYR A 33 17.08 3.70 -6.29
C TYR A 33 17.11 2.71 -5.11
N PHE A 34 15.96 2.11 -4.81
CA PHE A 34 15.83 1.15 -3.72
C PHE A 34 16.71 -0.09 -3.93
N MET A 35 16.63 -0.71 -5.11
CA MET A 35 17.42 -1.92 -5.41
C MET A 35 18.93 -1.65 -5.45
N ALA A 36 19.35 -0.45 -5.86
CA ALA A 36 20.75 -0.05 -5.80
C ALA A 36 21.23 0.11 -4.35
N LYS A 37 20.41 0.73 -3.49
CA LYS A 37 20.71 0.91 -2.07
C LYS A 37 20.70 -0.42 -1.30
N TRP A 38 19.74 -1.29 -1.58
CA TRP A 38 19.57 -2.61 -0.97
C TRP A 38 19.87 -3.71 -1.97
N SER A 39 21.10 -3.71 -2.52
CA SER A 39 21.53 -4.69 -3.54
C SER A 39 21.49 -6.14 -3.06
N ASP A 40 21.56 -6.35 -1.74
CA ASP A 40 21.27 -7.63 -1.12
C ASP A 40 19.86 -7.63 -0.52
N PRO A 41 18.87 -8.35 -1.14
CA PRO A 41 17.50 -8.39 -0.65
C PRO A 41 17.34 -9.03 0.71
N THR A 42 18.35 -9.79 1.16
CA THR A 42 18.31 -10.50 2.45
C THR A 42 18.78 -9.63 3.61
N ALA A 43 19.45 -8.51 3.32
CA ALA A 43 19.97 -7.61 4.33
C ALA A 43 18.84 -6.97 5.17
N PRO A 44 19.00 -6.91 6.50
CA PRO A 44 18.03 -6.26 7.37
C PRO A 44 18.11 -4.74 7.23
N THR A 45 16.99 -4.06 7.52
CA THR A 45 16.95 -2.61 7.66
C THR A 45 17.27 -2.23 9.10
N ASN A 46 18.21 -1.30 9.31
CA ASN A 46 18.65 -0.87 10.65
C ASN A 46 18.23 0.54 11.03
N PHE A 47 17.30 1.16 10.29
CA PHE A 47 16.84 2.50 10.60
C PHE A 47 16.03 2.50 11.91
N LYS A 48 16.49 3.26 12.91
CA LYS A 48 15.96 3.35 14.28
C LYS A 48 15.89 2.04 15.06
N LYS A 49 15.65 0.91 14.42
CA LYS A 49 15.66 -0.44 15.00
C LYS A 49 15.95 -1.49 13.95
N TYR A 50 16.49 -2.61 14.39
CA TYR A 50 16.73 -3.78 13.54
C TYR A 50 15.40 -4.35 13.03
N ARG A 51 15.29 -4.52 11.72
CA ARG A 51 14.15 -5.13 11.04
C ARG A 51 14.64 -6.14 10.00
N PRO A 52 14.41 -7.43 10.22
CA PRO A 52 14.67 -8.43 9.20
C PRO A 52 13.92 -8.17 7.91
N SER A 53 14.48 -8.61 6.79
CA SER A 53 13.93 -8.30 5.47
C SER A 53 12.61 -9.02 5.15
N ASN A 54 12.11 -9.94 5.98
CA ASN A 54 10.77 -10.52 5.84
C ASN A 54 9.73 -9.99 6.86
N LEU A 55 10.05 -8.90 7.58
CA LEU A 55 9.05 -8.18 8.36
C LEU A 55 8.15 -7.33 7.44
N TRP A 56 6.99 -6.92 7.93
CA TRP A 56 5.94 -6.21 7.18
C TRP A 56 6.46 -5.02 6.34
N THR A 57 7.42 -4.24 6.85
CA THR A 57 7.93 -3.07 6.14
C THR A 57 8.49 -3.44 4.76
N ARG A 58 9.33 -4.48 4.73
CA ARG A 58 9.89 -4.99 3.49
C ARG A 58 8.89 -5.86 2.73
N GLY A 59 7.97 -6.56 3.43
CA GLY A 59 6.86 -7.30 2.82
C GLY A 59 6.02 -6.42 1.91
N VAL A 60 5.64 -5.23 2.37
CA VAL A 60 4.88 -4.25 1.58
C VAL A 60 5.67 -3.74 0.37
N TYR A 61 6.99 -3.55 0.49
CA TYR A 61 7.81 -3.23 -0.69
C TYR A 61 7.67 -4.31 -1.77
N TYR A 62 7.76 -5.57 -1.40
CA TYR A 62 7.64 -6.67 -2.36
C TYR A 62 6.25 -6.77 -2.98
N GLU A 63 5.18 -6.43 -2.26
CA GLU A 63 3.84 -6.31 -2.86
C GLU A 63 3.82 -5.27 -3.99
N GLY A 64 4.46 -4.13 -3.78
CA GLY A 64 4.63 -3.09 -4.79
C GLY A 64 5.51 -3.54 -5.96
N LEU A 65 6.62 -4.27 -5.69
CA LEU A 65 7.49 -4.81 -6.72
C LEU A 65 6.77 -5.84 -7.61
N MET A 66 5.95 -6.71 -7.02
CA MET A 66 5.10 -7.65 -7.79
C MET A 66 4.15 -6.89 -8.72
N ALA A 67 3.49 -5.83 -8.22
CA ALA A 67 2.60 -5.00 -9.04
C ALA A 67 3.36 -4.27 -10.16
N LEU A 68 4.58 -3.78 -9.91
CA LEU A 68 5.43 -3.18 -10.94
C LEU A 68 5.82 -4.21 -12.02
N ASN A 69 6.18 -5.42 -11.60
CA ASN A 69 6.55 -6.49 -12.53
C ASN A 69 5.39 -6.91 -13.45
N GLU A 70 4.14 -6.79 -13.01
CA GLU A 70 2.97 -7.09 -13.87
C GLU A 70 2.79 -6.09 -15.02
N VAL A 71 3.22 -4.84 -14.86
CA VAL A 71 3.02 -3.78 -15.86
C VAL A 71 4.29 -3.41 -16.63
N ALA A 72 5.46 -3.67 -16.04
CA ALA A 72 6.79 -3.43 -16.60
C ALA A 72 7.76 -4.53 -16.15
N PRO A 73 7.64 -5.76 -16.70
CA PRO A 73 8.41 -6.91 -16.23
C PRO A 73 9.91 -6.76 -16.53
N GLU A 74 10.73 -7.06 -15.51
CA GLU A 74 12.17 -7.17 -15.63
C GLU A 74 12.65 -8.43 -14.87
N ALA A 75 13.49 -9.25 -15.49
CA ALA A 75 13.98 -10.51 -14.90
C ALA A 75 14.58 -10.30 -13.49
N ARG A 76 15.36 -9.22 -13.32
CA ARG A 76 15.99 -8.89 -12.02
C ARG A 76 15.01 -8.68 -10.87
N TYR A 77 13.75 -8.28 -11.14
CA TYR A 77 12.75 -8.12 -10.08
C TYR A 77 12.40 -9.48 -9.47
N MET A 78 12.21 -10.48 -10.32
CA MET A 78 11.88 -11.83 -9.86
C MET A 78 13.09 -12.55 -9.27
N GLU A 79 14.30 -12.33 -9.79
CA GLU A 79 15.55 -12.80 -9.19
C GLU A 79 15.73 -12.24 -7.76
N TYR A 80 15.40 -10.96 -7.56
CA TYR A 80 15.44 -10.30 -6.26
C TYR A 80 14.44 -10.90 -5.28
N VAL A 81 13.19 -11.15 -5.74
CA VAL A 81 12.15 -11.83 -4.95
C VAL A 81 12.55 -13.27 -4.61
N ASP A 82 13.06 -14.02 -5.58
CA ASP A 82 13.44 -15.44 -5.38
C ASP A 82 14.61 -15.56 -4.40
N LYS A 83 15.64 -14.72 -4.51
CA LYS A 83 16.76 -14.67 -3.56
C LYS A 83 16.26 -14.38 -2.13
N TRP A 84 15.38 -13.39 -1.97
CA TRP A 84 14.78 -13.04 -0.68
C TRP A 84 13.92 -14.16 -0.11
N GLY A 85 13.01 -14.70 -0.90
CA GLY A 85 12.10 -15.76 -0.46
C GLY A 85 12.83 -17.04 -0.09
N ALA A 86 13.83 -17.46 -0.89
CA ALA A 86 14.66 -18.63 -0.62
C ALA A 86 15.48 -18.48 0.67
N PHE A 87 16.08 -17.31 0.90
CA PHE A 87 16.83 -17.02 2.13
C PHE A 87 15.94 -17.18 3.38
N HIS A 88 14.71 -16.69 3.33
CA HIS A 88 13.74 -16.83 4.41
C HIS A 88 12.99 -18.17 4.38
N LYS A 89 13.34 -19.10 3.47
CA LYS A 89 12.70 -20.42 3.32
C LYS A 89 11.18 -20.30 3.07
N TRP A 90 10.75 -19.17 2.49
CA TRP A 90 9.35 -18.86 2.24
C TRP A 90 8.48 -18.94 3.51
N ASP A 91 9.06 -18.58 4.65
CA ASP A 91 8.42 -18.69 5.98
C ASP A 91 8.01 -17.31 6.51
N VAL A 92 7.07 -17.32 7.45
CA VAL A 92 6.68 -16.13 8.22
C VAL A 92 7.89 -15.59 8.98
N TYR A 93 7.85 -14.31 9.34
CA TYR A 93 8.93 -13.71 10.11
C TYR A 93 9.30 -14.54 11.36
N GLY A 94 10.59 -14.75 11.54
CA GLY A 94 11.14 -15.49 12.66
C GLY A 94 10.97 -17.01 12.59
N GLY A 95 10.40 -17.57 11.50
CA GLY A 95 10.23 -19.01 11.31
C GLY A 95 9.36 -19.70 12.35
N LYS A 96 8.52 -18.95 13.07
CA LYS A 96 7.66 -19.48 14.13
C LYS A 96 6.25 -19.69 13.59
N TYR A 97 5.93 -20.92 13.19
CA TYR A 97 4.59 -21.27 12.74
C TYR A 97 3.49 -20.99 13.80
N THR A 98 3.85 -20.77 15.07
CA THR A 98 2.93 -20.41 16.16
C THR A 98 2.69 -18.91 16.31
N THR A 99 3.32 -18.06 15.49
CA THR A 99 3.07 -16.61 15.54
C THR A 99 1.62 -16.30 15.22
N VAL A 100 1.04 -15.34 15.94
CA VAL A 100 -0.30 -14.82 15.71
C VAL A 100 -0.29 -13.36 15.26
N ASP A 101 0.92 -12.80 15.10
CA ASP A 101 1.14 -11.41 14.71
C ASP A 101 1.01 -11.26 13.18
N ALA A 102 0.07 -10.41 12.77
CA ALA A 102 -0.18 -10.14 11.36
C ALA A 102 1.03 -9.53 10.63
N ASP A 103 1.84 -8.71 11.32
CA ASP A 103 3.05 -8.13 10.76
C ASP A 103 4.07 -9.20 10.33
N HIS A 104 4.07 -10.35 11.01
CA HIS A 104 4.91 -11.49 10.68
C HIS A 104 4.42 -12.27 9.45
N GLN A 105 3.17 -12.09 9.08
CA GLN A 105 2.48 -12.81 7.99
C GLN A 105 2.49 -12.03 6.68
N CYS A 106 2.83 -10.74 6.69
CA CYS A 106 2.73 -9.86 5.53
C CYS A 106 3.51 -10.38 4.30
N CYS A 107 4.70 -10.95 4.51
CA CYS A 107 5.54 -11.52 3.46
C CYS A 107 4.85 -12.62 2.64
N ALA A 108 3.86 -13.31 3.23
CA ALA A 108 3.10 -14.38 2.57
C ALA A 108 2.39 -13.92 1.29
N GLN A 109 1.93 -12.67 1.22
CA GLN A 109 1.28 -12.14 0.03
C GLN A 109 2.19 -12.24 -1.21
N THR A 110 3.47 -11.89 -1.05
CA THR A 110 4.45 -12.01 -2.13
C THR A 110 4.81 -13.47 -2.42
N TYR A 111 4.96 -14.30 -1.40
CA TYR A 111 5.24 -15.72 -1.59
C TYR A 111 4.15 -16.41 -2.39
N PHE A 112 2.89 -16.16 -2.08
CA PHE A 112 1.75 -16.72 -2.77
C PHE A 112 1.59 -16.16 -4.19
N ALA A 113 1.85 -14.87 -4.39
CA ALA A 113 1.89 -14.28 -5.73
C ALA A 113 2.99 -14.94 -6.59
N ARG A 114 4.17 -15.21 -6.00
CA ARG A 114 5.25 -15.90 -6.70
C ARG A 114 4.92 -17.36 -6.99
N TYR A 115 4.26 -18.05 -6.07
CA TYR A 115 3.72 -19.39 -6.31
C TYR A 115 2.77 -19.42 -7.52
N ASN A 116 1.85 -18.48 -7.61
CA ASN A 116 0.91 -18.38 -8.73
C ASN A 116 1.58 -18.15 -10.08
N MET A 117 2.80 -17.57 -10.10
CA MET A 117 3.57 -17.34 -11.33
C MET A 117 4.34 -18.57 -11.79
N VAL A 118 4.98 -19.30 -10.87
CA VAL A 118 5.99 -20.32 -11.21
C VAL A 118 5.79 -21.67 -10.51
N GLY A 119 4.79 -21.80 -9.64
CA GLY A 119 4.59 -23.00 -8.84
C GLY A 119 5.62 -23.15 -7.71
N GLY A 120 5.78 -24.40 -7.20
CA GLY A 120 6.68 -24.75 -6.10
C GLY A 120 5.99 -24.62 -4.75
N THR A 121 5.52 -25.77 -4.22
CA THR A 121 4.70 -25.81 -2.99
C THR A 121 5.41 -25.27 -1.76
N GLU A 122 6.74 -25.24 -1.75
CA GLU A 122 7.57 -24.64 -0.70
C GLU A 122 7.22 -23.17 -0.45
N LYS A 123 6.71 -22.46 -1.47
CA LYS A 123 6.35 -21.04 -1.39
C LYS A 123 5.09 -20.75 -0.56
N TYR A 124 4.32 -21.79 -0.20
CA TYR A 124 3.14 -21.58 0.64
C TYR A 124 3.03 -22.54 1.84
N THR A 125 3.63 -23.73 1.79
CA THR A 125 3.37 -24.78 2.78
C THR A 125 3.79 -24.38 4.20
N THR A 126 4.85 -23.60 4.36
CA THR A 126 5.32 -23.16 5.68
C THR A 126 4.36 -22.14 6.28
N VAL A 127 3.92 -21.17 5.47
CA VAL A 127 2.89 -20.20 5.87
C VAL A 127 1.55 -20.89 6.13
N GLN A 128 1.19 -21.88 5.32
CA GLN A 128 -0.02 -22.69 5.54
C GLN A 128 -0.03 -23.31 6.93
N LYS A 129 1.08 -23.87 7.41
CA LYS A 129 1.19 -24.43 8.77
C LYS A 129 0.92 -23.37 9.84
N ASN A 130 1.39 -22.13 9.63
CA ASN A 130 1.10 -21.02 10.55
C ASN A 130 -0.39 -20.67 10.55
N PHE A 131 -1.01 -20.60 9.38
CA PHE A 131 -2.45 -20.29 9.27
C PHE A 131 -3.33 -21.42 9.85
N ASP A 132 -2.96 -22.67 9.59
CA ASP A 132 -3.63 -23.83 10.18
C ASP A 132 -3.54 -23.82 11.71
N TYR A 133 -2.37 -23.47 12.27
CA TYR A 133 -2.19 -23.31 13.70
C TYR A 133 -3.14 -22.23 14.27
N GLN A 134 -3.20 -21.05 13.67
CA GLN A 134 -4.10 -19.99 14.13
C GLN A 134 -5.57 -20.38 14.07
N ILE A 135 -5.99 -21.01 12.99
CA ILE A 135 -7.37 -21.49 12.81
C ILE A 135 -7.70 -22.54 13.89
N ALA A 136 -6.78 -23.46 14.18
CA ALA A 136 -6.96 -24.48 15.19
C ALA A 136 -7.10 -23.93 16.62
N GLN A 137 -6.51 -22.75 16.92
CA GLN A 137 -6.72 -22.08 18.20
C GLN A 137 -8.15 -21.54 18.38
N GLY A 138 -8.94 -21.41 17.31
CA GLY A 138 -10.32 -20.90 17.36
C GLY A 138 -10.45 -19.43 17.72
N ASN A 139 -9.34 -18.72 17.95
CA ASN A 139 -9.32 -17.31 18.32
C ASN A 139 -9.18 -16.42 17.09
N THR A 140 -10.14 -15.53 16.86
CA THR A 140 -10.15 -14.55 15.76
C THR A 140 -9.89 -13.12 16.24
N HIS A 141 -9.44 -12.93 17.48
CA HIS A 141 -9.30 -11.62 18.13
C HIS A 141 -7.84 -11.10 18.12
N HIS A 142 -7.01 -11.59 17.21
CA HIS A 142 -5.61 -11.16 17.15
C HIS A 142 -5.40 -9.81 16.46
N TRP A 143 -6.31 -9.40 15.56
CA TRP A 143 -6.18 -8.15 14.81
C TRP A 143 -6.75 -6.96 15.61
N THR A 144 -6.04 -6.55 16.66
CA THR A 144 -6.45 -5.48 17.57
C THR A 144 -6.17 -4.07 17.05
N TRP A 145 -5.59 -3.98 15.84
CA TRP A 145 -5.29 -2.74 15.11
C TRP A 145 -5.56 -2.95 13.62
N ILE A 146 -5.93 -1.86 12.94
CA ILE A 146 -6.41 -1.96 11.55
C ILE A 146 -5.34 -2.33 10.54
N ASP A 147 -4.06 -2.04 10.81
CA ASP A 147 -2.94 -2.42 9.92
C ASP A 147 -2.89 -3.93 9.72
N ALA A 148 -3.24 -4.72 10.75
CA ALA A 148 -3.29 -6.18 10.68
C ALA A 148 -4.18 -6.69 9.54
N ILE A 149 -5.22 -5.94 9.16
CA ILE A 149 -6.11 -6.29 8.06
C ILE A 149 -5.32 -6.37 6.75
N GLN A 150 -4.45 -5.38 6.45
CA GLN A 150 -3.59 -5.41 5.26
C GLN A 150 -2.49 -6.47 5.38
N MET A 151 -1.92 -6.62 6.57
CA MET A 151 -0.78 -7.51 6.75
C MET A 151 -1.17 -8.98 6.57
N ALA A 152 -2.40 -9.37 6.90
CA ALA A 152 -2.80 -10.78 6.91
C ALA A 152 -3.98 -11.12 5.97
N MET A 153 -5.08 -10.35 5.95
CA MET A 153 -6.31 -10.76 5.28
C MET A 153 -6.13 -11.14 3.81
N PRO A 154 -5.39 -10.38 2.97
CA PRO A 154 -5.18 -10.77 1.57
C PRO A 154 -4.44 -12.11 1.43
N ALA A 155 -3.47 -12.41 2.32
CA ALA A 155 -2.75 -13.68 2.28
C ALA A 155 -3.67 -14.88 2.57
N TYR A 156 -4.55 -14.78 3.56
CA TYR A 156 -5.56 -15.81 3.83
C TYR A 156 -6.48 -16.04 2.63
N ALA A 157 -6.91 -14.97 1.96
CA ALA A 157 -7.74 -15.06 0.76
C ALA A 157 -7.00 -15.72 -0.41
N MET A 158 -5.72 -15.37 -0.62
CA MET A 158 -4.86 -16.00 -1.63
C MET A 158 -4.64 -17.49 -1.32
N LEU A 159 -4.43 -17.87 -0.06
CA LEU A 159 -4.26 -19.26 0.31
C LEU A 159 -5.55 -20.08 0.08
N THR A 160 -6.72 -19.45 0.25
CA THR A 160 -8.00 -20.07 -0.15
C THR A 160 -8.01 -20.42 -1.63
N GLN A 161 -7.53 -19.52 -2.51
CA GLN A 161 -7.44 -19.80 -3.95
C GLN A 161 -6.45 -20.92 -4.26
N ILE A 162 -5.30 -20.92 -3.60
CA ILE A 162 -4.24 -21.93 -3.83
C ILE A 162 -4.70 -23.32 -3.43
N THR A 163 -5.38 -23.45 -2.28
CA THR A 163 -5.74 -24.75 -1.69
C THR A 163 -7.16 -25.20 -2.02
N GLY A 164 -8.05 -24.27 -2.44
CA GLY A 164 -9.48 -24.50 -2.55
C GLY A 164 -10.23 -24.57 -1.20
N ASP A 165 -9.53 -24.47 -0.06
CA ASP A 165 -10.12 -24.58 1.27
C ASP A 165 -10.59 -23.21 1.80
N ARG A 166 -11.90 -23.07 1.94
CA ARG A 166 -12.51 -21.80 2.41
C ARG A 166 -12.24 -21.47 3.87
N LYS A 167 -11.76 -22.41 4.67
CA LYS A 167 -11.49 -22.16 6.10
C LYS A 167 -10.58 -20.95 6.31
N TYR A 168 -9.63 -20.72 5.41
CA TYR A 168 -8.70 -19.58 5.49
C TYR A 168 -9.43 -18.24 5.31
N LEU A 169 -10.21 -18.11 4.24
CA LEU A 169 -11.02 -16.92 4.02
C LEU A 169 -12.05 -16.70 5.14
N ASP A 170 -12.74 -17.78 5.57
CA ASP A 170 -13.74 -17.70 6.64
C ASP A 170 -13.12 -17.21 7.96
N TYR A 171 -11.91 -17.68 8.29
CA TYR A 171 -11.15 -17.19 9.45
C TYR A 171 -10.80 -15.71 9.32
N ALA A 172 -10.24 -15.30 8.18
CA ALA A 172 -9.85 -13.91 7.93
C ALA A 172 -11.05 -12.96 8.00
N ILE A 173 -12.19 -13.34 7.42
CA ILE A 173 -13.41 -12.52 7.48
C ILE A 173 -13.97 -12.43 8.91
N LYS A 174 -13.92 -13.50 9.68
CA LYS A 174 -14.30 -13.44 11.11
C LYS A 174 -13.41 -12.48 11.89
N SER A 175 -12.08 -12.54 11.67
CA SER A 175 -11.12 -11.63 12.29
C SER A 175 -11.36 -10.17 11.87
N TYR A 176 -11.58 -9.93 10.57
CA TYR A 176 -11.95 -8.63 10.04
C TYR A 176 -13.21 -8.06 10.68
N LEU A 177 -14.28 -8.86 10.76
CA LEU A 177 -15.55 -8.43 11.37
C LEU A 177 -15.40 -8.16 12.85
N TRP A 178 -14.60 -8.94 13.57
CA TRP A 178 -14.31 -8.66 14.97
C TRP A 178 -13.57 -7.34 15.15
N THR A 179 -12.55 -7.06 14.34
CA THR A 179 -11.82 -5.78 14.34
C THR A 179 -12.76 -4.62 14.02
N ARG A 180 -13.60 -4.80 13.01
CA ARG A 180 -14.56 -3.82 12.51
C ARG A 180 -15.61 -3.44 13.55
N ASP A 181 -16.23 -4.43 14.19
CA ASP A 181 -17.49 -4.26 14.91
C ASP A 181 -17.35 -4.41 16.44
N SER A 182 -16.26 -5.00 16.95
CA SER A 182 -16.16 -5.39 18.36
C SER A 182 -14.89 -4.90 19.05
N CYS A 183 -13.75 -4.91 18.38
CA CYS A 183 -12.47 -4.47 18.96
C CYS A 183 -12.58 -3.02 19.45
N GLY A 184 -12.36 -2.78 20.77
CA GLY A 184 -12.47 -1.44 21.36
C GLY A 184 -13.84 -0.78 21.22
N GLY A 185 -14.90 -1.55 21.02
CA GLY A 185 -16.25 -1.06 20.73
C GLY A 185 -16.55 -0.92 19.22
N GLY A 186 -15.65 -1.41 18.38
CA GLY A 186 -15.69 -1.35 16.92
C GLY A 186 -14.77 -0.26 16.37
N LEU A 187 -13.87 -0.65 15.49
CA LEU A 187 -12.89 0.30 14.93
C LEU A 187 -13.39 0.99 13.66
N PHE A 188 -14.49 0.55 13.05
CA PHE A 188 -15.07 1.18 11.86
C PHE A 188 -16.20 2.15 12.23
N ASN A 189 -16.00 3.44 12.00
CA ASN A 189 -17.08 4.41 12.10
C ASN A 189 -17.95 4.36 10.84
N VAL A 190 -19.02 3.60 10.89
CA VAL A 190 -19.96 3.41 9.76
C VAL A 190 -20.56 4.74 9.26
N LYS A 191 -20.76 5.72 10.18
CA LYS A 191 -21.34 7.02 9.84
C LYS A 191 -20.38 7.87 9.01
N GLU A 192 -19.08 7.83 9.35
CA GLU A 192 -18.05 8.64 8.69
C GLU A 192 -17.29 7.85 7.60
N GLY A 193 -17.44 6.52 7.55
CA GLY A 193 -16.78 5.66 6.56
C GLY A 193 -15.27 5.53 6.77
N LEU A 194 -14.77 5.74 7.97
CA LEU A 194 -13.36 5.75 8.32
C LEU A 194 -13.08 4.88 9.55
N TRP A 195 -11.80 4.56 9.77
CA TRP A 195 -11.35 3.66 10.82
C TRP A 195 -10.50 4.38 11.85
N TRP A 196 -10.77 4.16 13.12
CA TRP A 196 -9.81 4.39 14.18
C TRP A 196 -8.74 3.30 14.14
N ARG A 197 -7.48 3.66 14.41
CA ARG A 197 -6.35 2.73 14.29
C ARG A 197 -6.46 1.54 15.23
N ASP A 198 -6.81 1.78 16.48
CA ASP A 198 -7.05 0.79 17.55
C ASP A 198 -7.90 1.40 18.67
N LYS A 199 -8.14 0.62 19.72
CA LYS A 199 -8.97 1.03 20.86
C LYS A 199 -8.52 2.30 21.57
N ASN A 200 -7.26 2.73 21.44
CA ASN A 200 -6.74 3.93 22.09
C ASN A 200 -7.16 5.21 21.36
N PHE A 201 -7.63 5.11 20.12
CA PHE A 201 -8.02 6.24 19.28
C PHE A 201 -9.53 6.36 19.07
N VAL A 202 -10.32 5.40 19.57
CA VAL A 202 -11.79 5.57 19.59
C VAL A 202 -12.20 6.68 20.55
N PRO A 203 -13.40 7.28 20.39
CA PRO A 203 -13.88 8.26 21.36
C PRO A 203 -13.80 7.74 22.81
N PRO A 204 -13.37 8.57 23.80
CA PRO A 204 -13.34 10.05 23.73
C PRO A 204 -12.07 10.66 23.11
N TYR A 205 -11.11 9.87 22.60
CA TYR A 205 -9.91 10.44 21.98
C TYR A 205 -10.28 11.35 20.78
N LYS A 206 -9.63 12.51 20.71
CA LYS A 206 -9.79 13.51 19.65
C LYS A 206 -8.44 14.13 19.30
N GLU A 207 -8.31 14.64 18.08
CA GLU A 207 -7.24 15.56 17.71
C GLU A 207 -7.46 16.93 18.39
N SER A 208 -6.45 17.81 18.38
CA SER A 208 -6.52 19.09 19.11
C SER A 208 -7.63 20.02 18.61
N ASP A 209 -8.03 19.87 17.35
CA ASP A 209 -9.16 20.60 16.74
C ASP A 209 -10.54 19.97 17.03
N GLY A 210 -10.60 18.97 17.92
CA GLY A 210 -11.81 18.28 18.33
C GLY A 210 -12.34 17.23 17.35
N LYS A 211 -11.64 16.97 16.25
CA LYS A 211 -12.01 15.96 15.26
C LYS A 211 -11.63 14.56 15.71
N ASN A 212 -12.26 13.53 15.11
CA ASN A 212 -11.86 12.14 15.29
C ASN A 212 -10.47 11.92 14.69
N CYS A 213 -9.66 11.10 15.37
CA CYS A 213 -8.33 10.71 14.89
C CYS A 213 -8.46 9.55 13.90
N TYR A 214 -8.38 9.84 12.62
CA TYR A 214 -8.35 8.84 11.54
C TYR A 214 -7.01 8.89 10.83
N TRP A 215 -6.09 8.02 11.22
CA TRP A 215 -4.76 7.98 10.64
C TRP A 215 -4.79 7.58 9.16
N SER A 216 -4.20 8.42 8.29
CA SER A 216 -4.21 8.27 6.84
C SER A 216 -3.67 6.91 6.39
N ARG A 217 -2.41 6.58 6.72
CA ARG A 217 -1.81 5.30 6.33
C ARG A 217 -2.56 4.10 6.89
N GLY A 218 -3.05 4.17 8.13
CA GLY A 218 -3.87 3.11 8.72
C GLY A 218 -5.14 2.84 7.91
N ASN A 219 -5.88 3.90 7.55
CA ASN A 219 -7.03 3.79 6.64
C ASN A 219 -6.63 3.32 5.25
N GLY A 220 -5.47 3.76 4.76
CA GLY A 220 -4.91 3.29 3.49
C GLY A 220 -4.66 1.79 3.48
N TRP A 221 -4.14 1.24 4.58
CA TRP A 221 -3.97 -0.21 4.73
C TRP A 221 -5.29 -0.96 4.57
N VAL A 222 -6.33 -0.57 5.30
CA VAL A 222 -7.64 -1.22 5.18
C VAL A 222 -8.17 -1.12 3.77
N TYR A 223 -8.08 0.07 3.16
CA TYR A 223 -8.58 0.32 1.82
C TYR A 223 -7.89 -0.56 0.76
N ALA A 224 -6.56 -0.70 0.84
CA ALA A 224 -5.80 -1.60 -0.01
C ALA A 224 -6.13 -3.07 0.25
N ALA A 225 -6.26 -3.49 1.51
CA ALA A 225 -6.63 -4.85 1.87
C ALA A 225 -7.99 -5.27 1.31
N LEU A 226 -8.97 -4.38 1.35
CA LEU A 226 -10.30 -4.62 0.75
C LEU A 226 -10.17 -4.88 -0.75
N CYS A 227 -9.42 -4.05 -1.47
CA CYS A 227 -9.19 -4.22 -2.91
C CYS A 227 -8.48 -5.55 -3.20
N ARG A 228 -7.37 -5.83 -2.50
CA ARG A 228 -6.55 -7.03 -2.70
C ARG A 228 -7.35 -8.30 -2.40
N THR A 229 -8.11 -8.30 -1.30
CA THR A 229 -8.97 -9.44 -0.95
C THR A 229 -10.09 -9.62 -1.95
N MET A 230 -10.79 -8.56 -2.35
CA MET A 230 -11.85 -8.66 -3.37
C MET A 230 -11.33 -9.13 -4.73
N SER A 231 -10.06 -8.85 -5.06
CA SER A 231 -9.43 -9.34 -6.30
C SER A 231 -9.29 -10.87 -6.35
N THR A 232 -9.33 -11.54 -5.19
CA THR A 232 -9.29 -13.01 -5.10
C THR A 232 -10.67 -13.67 -5.12
N LEU A 233 -11.76 -12.90 -5.10
CA LEU A 233 -13.11 -13.41 -4.90
C LEU A 233 -13.97 -13.27 -6.16
N ASP A 234 -14.89 -14.22 -6.36
CA ASP A 234 -15.98 -14.03 -7.31
C ASP A 234 -16.89 -12.89 -6.85
N LYS A 235 -17.33 -12.04 -7.79
CA LYS A 235 -18.22 -10.90 -7.48
C LYS A 235 -19.57 -11.31 -6.89
N LYS A 236 -19.99 -12.58 -7.06
CA LYS A 236 -21.21 -13.15 -6.46
C LYS A 236 -20.98 -13.62 -5.03
N ASP A 237 -19.75 -13.80 -4.59
CA ASP A 237 -19.41 -14.26 -3.23
C ASP A 237 -20.02 -13.31 -2.18
N LYS A 238 -20.56 -13.89 -1.09
CA LYS A 238 -21.12 -13.12 0.02
C LYS A 238 -20.10 -12.18 0.66
N TYR A 239 -18.83 -12.61 0.74
CA TYR A 239 -17.76 -11.80 1.32
C TYR A 239 -17.31 -10.68 0.40
N TYR A 240 -17.32 -10.91 -0.94
CA TYR A 240 -17.11 -9.81 -1.89
C TYR A 240 -18.14 -8.68 -1.67
N LYS A 241 -19.42 -9.04 -1.52
CA LYS A 241 -20.50 -8.07 -1.30
C LYS A 241 -20.34 -7.31 0.03
N LEU A 242 -19.90 -8.02 1.09
CA LEU A 242 -19.61 -7.43 2.40
C LEU A 242 -18.47 -6.41 2.30
N LEU A 243 -17.31 -6.84 1.80
CA LEU A 243 -16.12 -5.99 1.67
C LEU A 243 -16.36 -4.81 0.74
N LYS A 244 -17.11 -5.00 -0.36
CA LYS A 244 -17.49 -3.94 -1.28
C LYS A 244 -18.29 -2.83 -0.59
N LYS A 245 -19.19 -3.18 0.35
CA LYS A 245 -19.96 -2.18 1.10
C LYS A 245 -19.04 -1.24 1.87
N ASP A 246 -18.08 -1.80 2.60
CA ASP A 246 -17.14 -1.02 3.39
C ASP A 246 -16.17 -0.24 2.50
N TYR A 247 -15.68 -0.84 1.40
CA TYR A 247 -14.89 -0.16 0.37
C TYR A 247 -15.58 1.08 -0.18
N LEU A 248 -16.87 0.98 -0.54
CA LEU A 248 -17.63 2.11 -1.08
C LEU A 248 -17.88 3.20 -0.02
N ALA A 249 -18.11 2.82 1.24
CA ALA A 249 -18.24 3.78 2.34
C ALA A 249 -16.93 4.56 2.55
N MET A 250 -15.79 3.86 2.57
CA MET A 250 -14.47 4.51 2.65
C MET A 250 -14.21 5.41 1.44
N THR A 251 -14.52 4.96 0.22
CA THR A 251 -14.36 5.76 -0.99
C THR A 251 -15.12 7.09 -0.90
N ALA A 252 -16.37 7.04 -0.44
CA ALA A 252 -17.21 8.24 -0.30
C ALA A 252 -16.68 9.22 0.77
N ALA A 253 -16.06 8.72 1.82
CA ALA A 253 -15.39 9.54 2.83
C ALA A 253 -14.10 10.17 2.28
N LEU A 254 -13.24 9.36 1.68
CA LEU A 254 -11.94 9.77 1.14
C LEU A 254 -12.07 10.79 0.00
N GLU A 255 -13.09 10.66 -0.86
CA GLU A 255 -13.40 11.62 -1.92
C GLU A 255 -13.55 13.05 -1.38
N LYS A 256 -14.21 13.21 -0.24
CA LYS A 256 -14.47 14.51 0.40
C LYS A 256 -13.25 15.11 1.11
N LEU A 257 -12.29 14.26 1.46
CA LEU A 257 -11.13 14.61 2.27
C LEU A 257 -9.87 14.86 1.44
N GLN A 258 -9.93 14.65 0.11
CA GLN A 258 -8.79 14.97 -0.75
C GLN A 258 -8.57 16.48 -0.79
N ARG A 259 -7.34 16.88 -0.49
CA ARG A 259 -6.92 18.29 -0.53
C ARG A 259 -6.82 18.79 -1.98
N GLU A 260 -6.75 20.11 -2.12
CA GLU A 260 -6.59 20.74 -3.45
C GLU A 260 -5.27 20.37 -4.13
N ASP A 261 -4.20 20.17 -3.34
CA ASP A 261 -2.88 19.72 -3.82
C ASP A 261 -2.80 18.23 -4.17
N GLY A 262 -3.88 17.46 -3.92
CA GLY A 262 -4.01 16.05 -4.26
C GLY A 262 -3.63 15.08 -3.16
N PHE A 263 -3.03 15.54 -2.08
CA PHE A 263 -2.74 14.73 -0.90
C PHE A 263 -3.96 14.55 0.00
N TRP A 264 -3.81 13.69 1.00
CA TRP A 264 -4.64 13.61 2.20
C TRP A 264 -3.79 13.92 3.42
N ASN A 265 -4.40 14.56 4.43
CA ASN A 265 -3.72 14.84 5.69
C ASN A 265 -3.33 13.54 6.42
N ALA A 266 -2.25 13.56 7.21
CA ALA A 266 -1.87 12.43 8.04
C ALA A 266 -2.97 12.04 9.05
N SER A 267 -3.70 13.03 9.59
CA SER A 267 -5.00 12.83 10.25
C SER A 267 -6.12 13.27 9.29
N LEU A 268 -6.88 12.31 8.77
CA LEU A 268 -7.79 12.53 7.63
C LEU A 268 -8.84 13.63 7.87
N ALA A 269 -9.40 13.69 9.06
CA ALA A 269 -10.48 14.62 9.40
C ALA A 269 -9.98 15.93 10.06
N SER A 270 -8.70 15.98 10.46
CA SER A 270 -8.10 17.09 11.23
C SER A 270 -7.13 17.91 10.39
N GLN A 271 -6.91 19.15 10.83
CA GLN A 271 -5.86 20.03 10.30
C GLN A 271 -4.57 19.99 11.14
N ASP A 272 -4.53 19.28 12.26
CA ASP A 272 -3.36 19.20 13.14
C ASP A 272 -2.08 18.74 12.44
N TYR A 273 -2.23 17.81 11.48
CA TYR A 273 -1.13 17.26 10.70
C TYR A 273 -1.39 17.43 9.20
N ALA A 274 -1.75 18.67 8.82
CA ALA A 274 -1.93 19.03 7.42
C ALA A 274 -0.58 19.12 6.70
N GLY A 275 -0.50 18.56 5.50
CA GLY A 275 0.71 18.58 4.68
C GLY A 275 0.82 17.35 3.79
N PRO A 276 1.86 17.33 2.95
CA PRO A 276 2.14 16.16 2.13
C PRO A 276 2.42 14.91 2.99
N GLU A 277 1.75 13.81 2.69
CA GLU A 277 2.01 12.48 3.24
C GLU A 277 1.83 11.45 2.12
N LEU A 278 2.93 10.79 1.73
CA LEU A 278 2.96 9.95 0.53
C LEU A 278 2.30 8.61 0.73
N SER A 279 2.52 7.94 1.88
CA SER A 279 2.15 6.53 2.04
C SER A 279 0.64 6.31 2.02
N GLY A 280 -0.12 7.07 2.80
CA GLY A 280 -1.59 7.01 2.78
C GLY A 280 -2.17 7.50 1.45
N THR A 281 -1.63 8.61 0.91
CA THR A 281 -2.05 9.15 -0.40
C THR A 281 -1.88 8.11 -1.50
N SER A 282 -0.77 7.39 -1.54
CA SER A 282 -0.52 6.32 -2.53
C SER A 282 -1.49 5.16 -2.41
N LEU A 283 -1.84 4.75 -1.18
CA LEU A 283 -2.80 3.67 -0.95
C LEU A 283 -4.23 4.09 -1.34
N PHE A 284 -4.61 5.35 -1.14
CA PHE A 284 -5.90 5.87 -1.59
C PHE A 284 -5.94 5.97 -3.11
N LEU A 285 -4.86 6.42 -3.74
CA LEU A 285 -4.72 6.39 -5.20
C LEU A 285 -4.86 4.96 -5.73
N TYR A 286 -4.16 3.98 -5.12
CA TYR A 286 -4.27 2.57 -5.48
C TYR A 286 -5.72 2.08 -5.41
N GLY A 287 -6.38 2.24 -4.27
CA GLY A 287 -7.71 1.68 -4.09
C GLY A 287 -8.78 2.35 -4.95
N MET A 288 -8.70 3.68 -5.18
CA MET A 288 -9.64 4.36 -6.08
C MET A 288 -9.40 3.97 -7.54
N ALA A 289 -8.14 3.89 -7.99
CA ALA A 289 -7.79 3.44 -9.34
C ALA A 289 -8.25 2.00 -9.57
N TRP A 290 -8.03 1.12 -8.59
CA TRP A 290 -8.54 -0.25 -8.61
C TRP A 290 -10.07 -0.29 -8.77
N GLY A 291 -10.79 0.55 -8.07
CA GLY A 291 -12.24 0.65 -8.19
C GLY A 291 -12.71 1.09 -9.57
N VAL A 292 -12.00 2.03 -10.20
CA VAL A 292 -12.27 2.45 -11.59
C VAL A 292 -11.98 1.30 -12.55
N ASN A 293 -10.84 0.62 -12.42
CA ASN A 293 -10.43 -0.48 -13.29
C ASN A 293 -11.36 -1.69 -13.19
N ASN A 294 -11.97 -1.92 -12.01
CA ASN A 294 -12.91 -3.02 -11.78
C ASN A 294 -14.40 -2.64 -11.99
N GLY A 295 -14.68 -1.42 -12.46
CA GLY A 295 -16.03 -0.95 -12.77
C GLY A 295 -16.91 -0.68 -11.54
N LEU A 296 -16.31 -0.54 -10.35
CA LEU A 296 -17.02 -0.17 -9.12
C LEU A 296 -17.21 1.34 -8.98
N LEU A 297 -16.28 2.10 -9.55
CA LEU A 297 -16.29 3.56 -9.53
C LEU A 297 -16.39 4.10 -10.96
N LYS A 298 -17.24 5.12 -11.15
CA LYS A 298 -17.45 5.74 -12.46
C LYS A 298 -16.21 6.54 -12.87
N ARG A 299 -15.53 6.15 -13.96
CA ARG A 299 -14.31 6.79 -14.45
C ARG A 299 -14.44 8.30 -14.59
N SER A 300 -15.51 8.78 -15.24
CA SER A 300 -15.73 10.22 -15.45
C SER A 300 -15.77 11.06 -14.18
N LYS A 301 -16.15 10.45 -13.05
CA LYS A 301 -16.17 11.11 -11.74
C LYS A 301 -14.82 11.05 -11.05
N TYR A 302 -14.19 9.87 -11.05
CA TYR A 302 -13.01 9.62 -10.20
C TYR A 302 -11.68 9.90 -10.91
N GLN A 303 -11.60 9.89 -12.24
CA GLN A 303 -10.34 10.16 -12.94
C GLN A 303 -9.71 11.51 -12.58
N PRO A 304 -10.46 12.63 -12.42
CA PRO A 304 -9.87 13.90 -11.98
C PRO A 304 -9.22 13.82 -10.59
N LEU A 305 -9.82 13.05 -9.66
CA LEU A 305 -9.25 12.83 -8.32
C LEU A 305 -7.96 12.00 -8.40
N LEU A 306 -7.97 10.96 -9.23
CA LEU A 306 -6.80 10.11 -9.48
C LEU A 306 -5.65 10.91 -10.09
N ASP A 307 -5.94 11.75 -11.08
CA ASP A 307 -4.93 12.59 -11.75
C ASP A 307 -4.28 13.58 -10.78
N LYS A 308 -5.11 14.14 -9.89
CA LYS A 308 -4.65 15.05 -8.84
C LYS A 308 -3.79 14.31 -7.79
N ALA A 309 -4.22 13.14 -7.33
CA ALA A 309 -3.46 12.31 -6.41
C ALA A 309 -2.14 11.81 -7.04
N TRP A 310 -2.18 11.40 -8.31
CA TRP A 310 -0.96 11.01 -9.01
C TRP A 310 0.04 12.15 -9.12
N LYS A 311 -0.39 13.35 -9.48
CA LYS A 311 0.47 14.54 -9.52
C LYS A 311 1.14 14.80 -8.16
N ALA A 312 0.40 14.66 -7.07
CA ALA A 312 0.91 14.75 -5.71
C ALA A 312 1.97 13.68 -5.42
N CYS A 313 1.67 12.39 -5.69
CA CYS A 313 2.62 11.30 -5.49
C CYS A 313 3.88 11.47 -6.35
N ALA A 314 3.74 11.84 -7.62
CA ALA A 314 4.86 12.07 -8.53
C ALA A 314 5.80 13.17 -8.05
N SER A 315 5.27 14.23 -7.42
CA SER A 315 6.07 15.33 -6.89
C SER A 315 6.95 14.93 -5.69
N CYS A 316 6.69 13.76 -5.08
CA CYS A 316 7.50 13.23 -3.98
C CYS A 316 8.76 12.51 -4.47
N VAL A 317 8.86 12.19 -5.77
CA VAL A 317 10.00 11.45 -6.33
C VAL A 317 11.14 12.39 -6.64
N HIS A 318 12.29 12.21 -6.01
CA HIS A 318 13.52 12.92 -6.33
C HIS A 318 14.09 12.49 -7.69
N ASN A 319 15.00 13.29 -8.24
CA ASN A 319 15.62 13.01 -9.55
C ASN A 319 16.35 11.66 -9.59
N ASP A 320 16.90 11.21 -8.47
CA ASP A 320 17.60 9.93 -8.34
C ASP A 320 16.68 8.78 -7.89
N GLY A 321 15.41 9.05 -7.59
CA GLY A 321 14.40 8.06 -7.23
C GLY A 321 14.09 7.96 -5.73
N PHE A 322 14.79 8.71 -4.85
CA PHE A 322 14.39 8.77 -3.44
C PHE A 322 12.96 9.29 -3.31
N LEU A 323 12.20 8.78 -2.32
CA LEU A 323 10.83 9.21 -2.05
C LEU A 323 10.78 10.13 -0.83
N GLY A 324 10.41 11.40 -1.05
CA GLY A 324 10.12 12.34 0.01
C GLY A 324 8.73 12.18 0.59
N TYR A 325 8.46 12.85 1.69
CA TYR A 325 7.18 12.93 2.39
C TYR A 325 6.58 11.59 2.85
N VAL A 326 7.40 10.55 3.02
CA VAL A 326 6.95 9.30 3.64
C VAL A 326 6.90 9.48 5.15
N GLN A 327 5.72 9.31 5.75
CA GLN A 327 5.61 9.30 7.21
C GLN A 327 6.35 8.09 7.78
N GLY A 328 7.19 8.32 8.78
CA GLY A 328 7.90 7.26 9.48
C GLY A 328 6.99 6.22 10.12
N SER A 329 7.54 5.03 10.41
CA SER A 329 6.77 3.97 11.06
C SER A 329 6.22 4.44 12.41
N GLY A 330 4.95 4.15 12.66
CA GLY A 330 4.23 4.56 13.86
C GLY A 330 2.81 4.03 13.83
N ASP A 331 1.99 4.53 14.74
CA ASP A 331 0.64 4.07 15.04
C ASP A 331 -0.41 5.19 14.97
N ARG A 332 -0.01 6.42 14.60
CA ARG A 332 -0.88 7.60 14.66
C ARG A 332 -0.42 8.72 13.73
N PRO A 333 -1.29 9.71 13.47
CA PRO A 333 -0.93 10.88 12.64
C PRO A 333 0.31 11.64 13.13
N ALA A 334 0.49 11.79 14.45
CA ALA A 334 1.62 12.49 15.07
C ALA A 334 2.97 11.78 14.91
N SER A 335 2.99 10.48 14.55
CA SER A 335 4.23 9.72 14.44
C SER A 335 5.13 10.29 13.35
N SER A 336 6.39 10.60 13.69
CA SER A 336 7.41 11.07 12.75
C SER A 336 6.97 12.30 11.94
N GLN A 337 6.32 13.25 12.57
CA GLN A 337 5.98 14.54 11.97
C GLN A 337 7.09 15.59 12.23
N PRO A 338 7.22 16.60 11.34
CA PRO A 338 6.57 16.68 10.03
C PRO A 338 7.15 15.67 9.01
N CYS A 339 6.33 15.25 8.04
CA CYS A 339 6.86 14.54 6.86
C CYS A 339 7.67 15.54 6.02
N THR A 340 8.87 15.13 5.59
CA THR A 340 9.79 16.03 4.88
C THR A 340 10.12 15.51 3.49
N TYR A 341 10.43 16.43 2.57
CA TYR A 341 10.91 16.09 1.23
C TYR A 341 12.36 15.59 1.24
N VAL A 342 13.16 16.05 2.23
CA VAL A 342 14.57 15.70 2.36
C VAL A 342 14.79 14.21 2.65
N ARG A 343 16.04 13.72 2.43
CA ARG A 343 16.38 12.30 2.49
C ARG A 343 16.33 11.66 3.88
N GLU A 344 16.27 12.44 4.92
CA GLU A 344 16.21 11.96 6.29
C GLU A 344 14.94 12.46 6.99
N PRO A 345 14.27 11.56 7.72
CA PRO A 345 14.51 10.12 7.84
C PRO A 345 14.08 9.35 6.57
N ASP A 346 14.77 8.26 6.27
CA ASP A 346 14.57 7.43 5.08
C ASP A 346 13.67 6.22 5.41
N PHE A 347 12.44 6.17 4.84
CA PHE A 347 11.45 5.11 5.04
C PHE A 347 11.09 4.46 3.70
N ASP A 348 12.10 4.17 2.91
CA ASP A 348 11.96 3.80 1.52
C ASP A 348 11.40 2.40 1.24
N ASP A 349 11.31 1.51 2.21
CA ASP A 349 10.78 0.16 2.01
C ASP A 349 9.23 0.14 1.86
N TYR A 350 8.45 0.28 2.93
CA TYR A 350 6.99 0.27 2.82
C TYR A 350 6.44 1.50 2.09
N GLY A 351 7.13 2.65 2.19
CA GLY A 351 6.74 3.86 1.45
C GLY A 351 6.82 3.63 -0.06
N LEU A 352 7.89 2.98 -0.52
CA LEU A 352 8.02 2.58 -1.92
C LEU A 352 6.96 1.56 -2.31
N GLY A 353 6.70 0.55 -1.49
CA GLY A 353 5.63 -0.43 -1.75
C GLY A 353 4.28 0.23 -2.00
N CYS A 354 3.88 1.17 -1.13
CA CYS A 354 2.66 1.96 -1.31
C CYS A 354 2.67 2.74 -2.63
N PHE A 355 3.78 3.44 -2.92
CA PHE A 355 3.93 4.22 -4.15
C PHE A 355 3.84 3.35 -5.41
N LEU A 356 4.50 2.19 -5.44
CA LEU A 356 4.46 1.28 -6.58
C LEU A 356 3.05 0.73 -6.81
N LEU A 357 2.31 0.35 -5.76
CA LEU A 357 0.91 -0.06 -5.87
C LEU A 357 0.06 1.06 -6.49
N GLY A 358 0.19 2.30 -5.99
CA GLY A 358 -0.55 3.45 -6.50
C GLY A 358 -0.21 3.77 -7.95
N ALA A 359 1.08 3.83 -8.29
CA ALA A 359 1.57 4.17 -9.64
C ALA A 359 1.11 3.16 -10.70
N THR A 360 1.23 1.86 -10.39
CA THR A 360 0.88 0.79 -11.34
C THR A 360 -0.61 0.70 -11.58
N GLU A 361 -1.41 0.82 -10.55
CA GLU A 361 -2.87 0.77 -10.67
C GLU A 361 -3.44 2.04 -11.35
N TYR A 362 -2.85 3.22 -11.05
CA TYR A 362 -3.17 4.45 -11.77
C TYR A 362 -2.82 4.34 -13.26
N CYS A 363 -1.66 3.75 -13.60
CA CYS A 363 -1.29 3.52 -14.99
C CYS A 363 -2.35 2.68 -15.73
N ARG A 364 -2.88 1.63 -15.08
CA ARG A 364 -3.98 0.82 -15.63
C ARG A 364 -5.25 1.64 -15.83
N SER A 365 -5.54 2.60 -14.98
CA SER A 365 -6.72 3.46 -15.09
C SER A 365 -6.68 4.44 -16.26
N LYS A 366 -5.52 4.61 -16.89
CA LYS A 366 -5.36 5.46 -18.10
C LYS A 366 -5.60 4.71 -19.41
N LYS A 367 -5.68 3.39 -19.36
CA LYS A 367 -6.03 2.55 -20.50
C LYS A 367 -7.56 2.40 -20.59
#